data_2e458f0a3c943902873a72af5990e4a5
#
_entry.id   2e458f0a3c943902873a72af5990e4a5
#
_cell.length_a   1.000
_cell.length_b   1.000
_cell.length_c   1.000
_cell.angle_alpha   90.00
_cell.angle_beta   90.00
_cell.angle_gamma   90.00
#
_symmetry.space_group_name_H-M   'P 1'
#
loop_
_entity.id
_entity.type
_entity.pdbx_description
1 polymer ?
#
loop_
_entity_poly.entity_id
_entity_poly.type
_entity_poly.pdbx_seq_one_letter_code
_entity_poly.pdbx_strand_id
1 'polypeptide(L)'
;MGIERGELDLIAGGPPCQGFSINAPIRTILDERNHLFKEYLRFVDAFAPRAVLIENVPGLVSFEHGATLHAILDALAELGYGADVRILGAPYYGVPQMRWRTIVLGVRGRTLPAGAYPEPIYHAPIRANFTSTFDGQSIIKEPSPEANANFVTVYEAIGDLPPLESGEQGATIKEYRCDAFCDYQRRSRIGSVGVLNHEAPRLSPINLKRLEYIKPGGNWTDIPDDLLPKGMQKARKSDHTKRYGRVLPDGLASTILTKCDPHWGAFFHYEQNRSFTVREAARLQSFPDHFVFTGNLAEQFAQVGNAVPPLLAQAVGLSLRSVLETED
;
A
#
# COMPACT_ATOMS: atom_id res chain seq x y z
N MET A 1 -7.19 -20.25 -24.18
CA MET A 1 -8.13 -19.11 -24.19
C MET A 1 -7.87 -18.35 -25.46
N GLY A 2 -8.88 -18.25 -26.34
CA GLY A 2 -8.75 -17.49 -27.59
C GLY A 2 -9.10 -16.04 -27.36
N ILE A 3 -8.17 -15.25 -26.80
CA ILE A 3 -8.30 -13.78 -26.75
C ILE A 3 -7.58 -13.24 -27.96
N GLU A 4 -8.29 -12.50 -28.79
CA GLU A 4 -7.74 -11.90 -30.00
C GLU A 4 -7.05 -10.54 -29.68
N ARG A 5 -6.17 -10.10 -30.58
CA ARG A 5 -5.50 -8.82 -30.48
C ARG A 5 -6.52 -7.69 -30.55
N GLY A 6 -6.51 -6.79 -29.56
CA GLY A 6 -7.44 -5.66 -29.46
C GLY A 6 -8.75 -5.93 -28.70
N GLU A 7 -8.96 -7.17 -28.25
CA GLU A 7 -10.19 -7.59 -27.56
C GLU A 7 -10.18 -7.23 -26.07
N LEU A 8 -9.00 -7.02 -25.48
CA LEU A 8 -8.88 -6.65 -24.08
C LEU A 8 -9.12 -5.16 -23.84
N ASP A 9 -9.94 -4.83 -22.86
CA ASP A 9 -10.10 -3.44 -22.40
C ASP A 9 -8.86 -2.96 -21.65
N LEU A 10 -8.28 -3.79 -20.76
CA LEU A 10 -7.19 -3.40 -19.87
C LEU A 10 -6.18 -4.52 -19.66
N ILE A 11 -4.90 -4.17 -19.74
CA ILE A 11 -3.81 -4.91 -19.09
C ILE A 11 -3.33 -4.10 -17.89
N ALA A 12 -3.50 -4.64 -16.68
CA ALA A 12 -3.00 -4.05 -15.45
C ALA A 12 -1.85 -4.91 -14.89
N GLY A 13 -0.77 -4.27 -14.47
CA GLY A 13 0.38 -4.97 -13.90
C GLY A 13 1.16 -4.13 -12.88
N GLY A 14 1.76 -4.84 -11.91
CA GLY A 14 2.74 -4.29 -10.98
C GLY A 14 4.07 -5.04 -11.16
N PRO A 15 4.77 -4.88 -12.28
CA PRO A 15 6.04 -5.58 -12.49
C PRO A 15 7.00 -5.24 -11.35
N PRO A 16 7.59 -6.24 -10.66
CA PRO A 16 8.37 -6.01 -9.47
C PRO A 16 9.58 -5.11 -9.73
N CYS A 17 9.71 -4.09 -8.90
CA CYS A 17 10.79 -3.12 -8.91
C CYS A 17 11.61 -3.23 -7.61
N GLN A 18 12.05 -4.43 -7.27
CA GLN A 18 12.85 -4.60 -6.05
C GLN A 18 14.18 -3.84 -6.10
N GLY A 19 14.71 -3.55 -7.29
CA GLY A 19 15.82 -2.63 -7.50
C GLY A 19 15.46 -1.13 -7.36
N PHE A 20 14.16 -0.76 -7.42
CA PHE A 20 13.70 0.64 -7.42
C PHE A 20 13.17 1.11 -6.05
N SER A 21 12.97 0.21 -5.07
CA SER A 21 12.47 0.60 -3.76
C SER A 21 13.47 1.51 -3.03
N ILE A 22 12.97 2.61 -2.43
CA ILE A 22 13.77 3.51 -1.58
C ILE A 22 14.44 2.73 -0.42
N ASN A 23 13.81 1.64 0.01
CA ASN A 23 14.30 0.77 1.08
C ASN A 23 15.13 -0.43 0.57
N ALA A 24 15.39 -0.54 -0.75
CA ALA A 24 16.22 -1.63 -1.27
C ALA A 24 17.68 -1.46 -0.83
N PRO A 25 18.33 -2.50 -0.30
CA PRO A 25 19.71 -2.43 0.19
C PRO A 25 20.73 -2.18 -0.93
N ILE A 26 20.42 -2.57 -2.16
CA ILE A 26 21.27 -2.35 -3.34
C ILE A 26 20.35 -1.98 -4.50
N ARG A 27 20.61 -0.83 -5.13
CA ARG A 27 19.96 -0.40 -6.38
C ARG A 27 20.94 -0.66 -7.53
N THR A 28 20.63 -1.59 -8.41
CA THR A 28 21.48 -1.92 -9.56
C THR A 28 20.68 -2.12 -10.83
N ILE A 29 21.22 -1.61 -11.93
CA ILE A 29 20.71 -1.77 -13.30
C ILE A 29 20.73 -3.26 -13.72
N LEU A 30 21.65 -4.06 -13.19
CA LEU A 30 21.87 -5.46 -13.54
C LEU A 30 20.90 -6.44 -12.87
N ASP A 31 19.92 -5.95 -12.08
CA ASP A 31 18.93 -6.81 -11.46
C ASP A 31 18.01 -7.42 -12.53
N GLU A 32 18.08 -8.74 -12.71
CA GLU A 32 17.26 -9.50 -13.68
C GLU A 32 15.76 -9.24 -13.50
N ARG A 33 15.33 -8.83 -12.31
CA ARG A 33 13.93 -8.50 -12.02
C ARG A 33 13.44 -7.25 -12.75
N ASN A 34 14.32 -6.38 -13.22
CA ASN A 34 13.97 -5.23 -14.04
C ASN A 34 13.54 -5.64 -15.46
N HIS A 35 13.90 -6.85 -15.91
CA HIS A 35 13.43 -7.39 -17.18
C HIS A 35 11.92 -7.69 -17.22
N LEU A 36 11.25 -7.79 -16.08
CA LEU A 36 9.81 -8.06 -16.03
C LEU A 36 8.95 -6.91 -16.59
N PHE A 37 9.48 -5.69 -16.63
CA PHE A 37 8.86 -4.62 -17.42
C PHE A 37 8.79 -4.95 -18.91
N LYS A 38 9.86 -5.52 -19.49
CA LYS A 38 9.88 -5.94 -20.88
C LYS A 38 8.84 -7.02 -21.17
N GLU A 39 8.65 -7.94 -20.22
CA GLU A 39 7.60 -8.94 -20.34
C GLU A 39 6.20 -8.33 -20.31
N TYR A 40 5.96 -7.35 -19.41
CA TYR A 40 4.71 -6.61 -19.40
C TYR A 40 4.45 -5.93 -20.76
N LEU A 41 5.43 -5.21 -21.31
CA LEU A 41 5.32 -4.56 -22.61
C LEU A 41 5.11 -5.57 -23.76
N ARG A 42 5.73 -6.75 -23.69
CA ARG A 42 5.51 -7.82 -24.65
C ARG A 42 4.06 -8.31 -24.65
N PHE A 43 3.41 -8.40 -23.48
CA PHE A 43 1.98 -8.69 -23.40
C PHE A 43 1.12 -7.54 -23.96
N VAL A 44 1.49 -6.30 -23.66
CA VAL A 44 0.80 -5.11 -24.22
C VAL A 44 0.87 -5.12 -25.74
N ASP A 45 2.05 -5.39 -26.32
CA ASP A 45 2.18 -5.50 -27.79
C ASP A 45 1.35 -6.65 -28.34
N ALA A 46 1.43 -7.85 -27.73
CA ALA A 46 0.74 -9.03 -28.24
C ALA A 46 -0.79 -8.87 -28.25
N PHE A 47 -1.36 -8.33 -27.16
CA PHE A 47 -2.81 -8.23 -26.99
C PHE A 47 -3.38 -6.86 -27.42
N ALA A 48 -2.57 -5.82 -27.51
CA ALA A 48 -2.98 -4.45 -27.85
C ALA A 48 -4.27 -3.99 -27.13
N PRO A 49 -4.31 -3.99 -25.79
CA PRO A 49 -5.52 -3.62 -25.04
C PRO A 49 -5.92 -2.17 -25.33
N ARG A 50 -7.19 -1.81 -25.02
CA ARG A 50 -7.65 -0.41 -25.11
C ARG A 50 -6.91 0.51 -24.14
N ALA A 51 -6.57 -0.01 -22.93
CA ALA A 51 -5.83 0.73 -21.93
C ALA A 51 -4.75 -0.13 -21.25
N VAL A 52 -3.77 0.55 -20.68
CA VAL A 52 -2.71 -0.04 -19.86
C VAL A 52 -2.62 0.64 -18.50
N LEU A 53 -2.32 -0.14 -17.45
CA LEU A 53 -2.07 0.34 -16.10
C LEU A 53 -0.81 -0.31 -15.56
N ILE A 54 0.16 0.50 -15.11
CA ILE A 54 1.36 0.01 -14.43
C ILE A 54 1.39 0.63 -13.03
N GLU A 55 1.39 -0.22 -12.00
CA GLU A 55 1.57 0.22 -10.60
C GLU A 55 3.01 -0.02 -10.16
N ASN A 56 3.55 0.92 -9.38
CA ASN A 56 4.87 0.78 -8.81
C ASN A 56 5.06 1.62 -7.54
N VAL A 57 6.22 1.46 -6.90
CA VAL A 57 6.65 2.32 -5.79
C VAL A 57 7.16 3.68 -6.28
N PRO A 58 7.10 4.76 -5.45
CA PRO A 58 7.58 6.08 -5.84
C PRO A 58 9.05 6.13 -6.27
N GLY A 59 9.86 5.17 -5.80
CA GLY A 59 11.26 5.06 -6.18
C GLY A 59 11.49 4.89 -7.69
N LEU A 60 10.50 4.45 -8.46
CA LEU A 60 10.57 4.38 -9.92
C LEU A 60 10.89 5.74 -10.55
N VAL A 61 10.33 6.82 -10.03
CA VAL A 61 10.50 8.18 -10.57
C VAL A 61 11.94 8.67 -10.48
N SER A 62 12.64 8.30 -9.42
CA SER A 62 14.05 8.70 -9.21
C SER A 62 15.07 7.65 -9.64
N PHE A 63 14.63 6.50 -10.05
CA PHE A 63 15.56 5.45 -10.46
C PHE A 63 16.29 5.85 -11.74
N GLU A 64 17.62 5.71 -11.76
CA GLU A 64 18.48 6.15 -12.85
C GLU A 64 18.22 7.60 -13.31
N HIS A 65 17.95 8.48 -12.36
CA HIS A 65 17.59 9.88 -12.64
C HIS A 65 16.34 10.04 -13.53
N GLY A 66 15.41 9.07 -13.47
CA GLY A 66 14.17 9.08 -14.27
C GLY A 66 14.27 8.33 -15.61
N ALA A 67 15.45 7.90 -16.02
CA ALA A 67 15.65 7.25 -17.33
C ALA A 67 14.76 6.01 -17.54
N THR A 68 14.57 5.21 -16.48
CA THR A 68 13.70 4.04 -16.57
C THR A 68 12.23 4.41 -16.81
N LEU A 69 11.72 5.47 -16.15
CA LEU A 69 10.35 5.92 -16.36
C LEU A 69 10.17 6.49 -17.77
N HIS A 70 11.14 7.28 -18.28
CA HIS A 70 11.15 7.72 -19.68
C HIS A 70 11.09 6.55 -20.64
N ALA A 71 11.96 5.53 -20.48
CA ALA A 71 11.97 4.36 -21.36
C ALA A 71 10.63 3.59 -21.35
N ILE A 72 9.91 3.58 -20.21
CA ILE A 72 8.57 2.98 -20.13
C ILE A 72 7.55 3.80 -20.94
N LEU A 73 7.56 5.13 -20.76
CA LEU A 73 6.64 6.01 -21.47
C LEU A 73 6.91 6.02 -22.98
N ASP A 74 8.19 6.03 -23.39
CA ASP A 74 8.61 5.95 -24.79
C ASP A 74 8.17 4.63 -25.44
N ALA A 75 8.39 3.50 -24.75
CA ALA A 75 7.95 2.19 -25.26
C ALA A 75 6.42 2.09 -25.39
N LEU A 76 5.66 2.68 -24.47
CA LEU A 76 4.20 2.76 -24.58
C LEU A 76 3.80 3.64 -25.76
N ALA A 77 4.49 4.77 -26.00
CA ALA A 77 4.24 5.65 -27.13
C ALA A 77 4.54 4.94 -28.47
N GLU A 78 5.64 4.18 -28.57
CA GLU A 78 5.97 3.35 -29.73
C GLU A 78 4.89 2.28 -30.03
N LEU A 79 4.24 1.77 -28.97
CA LEU A 79 3.10 0.84 -29.08
C LEU A 79 1.76 1.53 -29.36
N GLY A 80 1.76 2.85 -29.53
CA GLY A 80 0.58 3.65 -29.86
C GLY A 80 -0.29 4.07 -28.68
N TYR A 81 0.26 4.09 -27.45
CA TYR A 81 -0.46 4.58 -26.26
C TYR A 81 -0.05 6.00 -25.91
N GLY A 82 -1.04 6.89 -25.70
CA GLY A 82 -0.80 8.11 -24.98
C GLY A 82 -0.83 7.84 -23.49
N ALA A 83 0.31 7.97 -22.83
CA ALA A 83 0.50 7.62 -21.42
C ALA A 83 0.97 8.80 -20.58
N ASP A 84 0.60 8.80 -19.30
CA ASP A 84 1.05 9.76 -18.29
C ASP A 84 1.30 9.05 -16.95
N VAL A 85 1.96 9.72 -16.03
CA VAL A 85 2.34 9.20 -14.72
C VAL A 85 1.87 10.12 -13.61
N ARG A 86 1.31 9.52 -12.52
CA ARG A 86 1.02 10.25 -11.27
C ARG A 86 1.45 9.42 -10.07
N ILE A 87 1.76 10.12 -8.99
CA ILE A 87 1.95 9.51 -7.66
C ILE A 87 0.69 9.77 -6.85
N LEU A 88 0.07 8.69 -6.38
CA LEU A 88 -1.16 8.73 -5.61
C LEU A 88 -0.89 8.37 -4.15
N GLY A 89 -1.40 9.19 -3.23
CA GLY A 89 -1.39 8.90 -1.79
C GLY A 89 -2.62 8.09 -1.40
N ALA A 90 -2.45 6.85 -0.98
CA ALA A 90 -3.56 5.95 -0.65
C ALA A 90 -4.54 6.55 0.40
N PRO A 91 -4.11 7.34 1.42
CA PRO A 91 -5.04 7.97 2.34
C PRO A 91 -6.01 8.94 1.69
N TYR A 92 -5.65 9.56 0.56
CA TYR A 92 -6.54 10.43 -0.19
C TYR A 92 -7.74 9.72 -0.82
N TYR A 93 -7.72 8.39 -0.81
CA TYR A 93 -8.76 7.49 -1.32
C TYR A 93 -9.39 6.62 -0.23
N GLY A 94 -9.25 7.01 1.05
CA GLY A 94 -9.87 6.35 2.20
C GLY A 94 -9.11 5.13 2.73
N VAL A 95 -7.85 4.94 2.35
CA VAL A 95 -7.01 3.87 2.91
C VAL A 95 -6.34 4.35 4.20
N PRO A 96 -6.49 3.67 5.35
CA PRO A 96 -5.99 4.14 6.66
C PRO A 96 -4.49 3.90 6.87
N GLN A 97 -3.67 4.10 5.84
CA GLN A 97 -2.22 3.97 5.94
C GLN A 97 -1.47 4.97 5.04
N MET A 98 -0.31 5.41 5.49
CA MET A 98 0.63 6.23 4.70
C MET A 98 1.30 5.37 3.62
N ARG A 99 0.69 5.30 2.44
CA ARG A 99 1.21 4.54 1.30
C ARG A 99 1.12 5.36 0.02
N TRP A 100 2.23 5.47 -0.67
CA TRP A 100 2.32 6.15 -1.96
C TRP A 100 2.56 5.15 -3.09
N ARG A 101 1.93 5.39 -4.22
CA ARG A 101 2.11 4.56 -5.42
C ARG A 101 2.25 5.41 -6.67
N THR A 102 3.22 5.05 -7.48
CA THR A 102 3.35 5.54 -8.86
C THR A 102 2.40 4.75 -9.74
N ILE A 103 1.54 5.45 -10.44
CA ILE A 103 0.59 4.86 -11.39
C ILE A 103 0.88 5.46 -12.75
N VAL A 104 1.19 4.60 -13.73
CA VAL A 104 1.23 4.96 -15.15
C VAL A 104 -0.07 4.47 -15.78
N LEU A 105 -0.80 5.36 -16.42
CA LEU A 105 -1.99 5.05 -17.22
C LEU A 105 -1.71 5.38 -18.68
N GLY A 106 -2.19 4.54 -19.60
CA GLY A 106 -2.14 4.82 -21.03
C GLY A 106 -3.40 4.35 -21.73
N VAL A 107 -3.82 5.08 -22.76
CA VAL A 107 -4.92 4.71 -23.65
C VAL A 107 -4.41 4.61 -25.08
N ARG A 108 -4.89 3.61 -25.81
CA ARG A 108 -4.44 3.35 -27.18
C ARG A 108 -5.03 4.36 -28.17
N GLY A 109 -4.19 4.84 -29.11
CA GLY A 109 -4.62 5.67 -30.25
C GLY A 109 -4.91 7.13 -29.94
N ARG A 110 -4.80 7.58 -28.68
CA ARG A 110 -5.07 8.97 -28.30
C ARG A 110 -4.25 9.41 -27.07
N THR A 111 -4.21 10.71 -26.83
CA THR A 111 -3.66 11.28 -25.61
C THR A 111 -4.51 10.93 -24.41
N LEU A 112 -3.88 10.61 -23.27
CA LEU A 112 -4.60 10.36 -22.03
C LEU A 112 -5.38 11.63 -21.59
N PRO A 113 -6.70 11.56 -21.36
CA PRO A 113 -7.48 12.72 -20.93
C PRO A 113 -7.03 13.26 -19.57
N ALA A 114 -7.17 14.57 -19.36
CA ALA A 114 -6.79 15.25 -18.11
C ALA A 114 -7.47 14.65 -16.86
N GLY A 115 -8.69 14.11 -16.97
CA GLY A 115 -9.45 13.48 -15.87
C GLY A 115 -9.21 11.99 -15.70
N ALA A 116 -8.20 11.40 -16.34
CA ALA A 116 -7.97 9.95 -16.29
C ALA A 116 -7.54 9.43 -14.90
N TYR A 117 -6.97 10.28 -14.07
CA TYR A 117 -6.63 9.94 -12.69
C TYR A 117 -7.74 10.33 -11.74
N PRO A 118 -8.06 9.48 -10.74
CA PRO A 118 -9.12 9.77 -9.78
C PRO A 118 -8.82 11.03 -8.96
N GLU A 119 -9.87 11.82 -8.68
CA GLU A 119 -9.74 12.95 -7.78
C GLU A 119 -9.65 12.47 -6.32
N PRO A 120 -8.69 13.00 -5.54
CA PRO A 120 -8.61 12.74 -4.11
C PRO A 120 -9.86 13.26 -3.38
N ILE A 121 -10.42 12.42 -2.49
CA ILE A 121 -11.66 12.71 -1.75
C ILE A 121 -11.34 13.14 -0.30
N TYR A 122 -10.25 12.62 0.25
CA TYR A 122 -9.88 12.79 1.66
C TYR A 122 -8.67 13.69 1.82
N HIS A 123 -8.67 14.51 2.87
CA HIS A 123 -7.46 15.17 3.35
C HIS A 123 -6.71 14.27 4.33
N ALA A 124 -5.38 14.20 4.20
CA ALA A 124 -4.54 13.43 5.11
C ALA A 124 -3.20 14.17 5.35
N PRO A 125 -2.67 14.16 6.59
CA PRO A 125 -1.42 14.84 6.94
C PRO A 125 -0.18 14.03 6.50
N ILE A 126 -0.12 13.66 5.22
CA ILE A 126 1.00 12.91 4.65
C ILE A 126 1.92 13.82 3.86
N ARG A 127 3.22 13.52 3.92
CA ARG A 127 4.24 14.24 3.17
C ARG A 127 5.07 13.26 2.35
N ALA A 128 5.36 13.65 1.11
CA ALA A 128 6.31 12.94 0.27
C ALA A 128 7.74 13.16 0.80
N ASN A 129 8.47 12.07 1.01
CA ASN A 129 9.90 12.07 1.37
C ASN A 129 10.74 11.42 0.27
N PHE A 130 10.30 11.53 -0.96
CA PHE A 130 10.89 10.96 -2.17
C PHE A 130 10.77 11.97 -3.32
N THR A 131 11.44 11.70 -4.44
CA THR A 131 11.31 12.52 -5.66
C THR A 131 9.87 12.47 -6.18
N SER A 132 9.23 13.62 -6.22
CA SER A 132 7.84 13.81 -6.61
C SER A 132 7.67 14.69 -7.86
N THR A 133 8.78 14.99 -8.53
CA THR A 133 8.81 15.74 -9.79
C THR A 133 9.32 14.86 -10.91
N PHE A 134 8.74 15.01 -12.09
CA PHE A 134 9.17 14.38 -13.32
C PHE A 134 9.09 15.43 -14.43
N ASP A 135 10.15 15.57 -15.23
CA ASP A 135 10.29 16.63 -16.25
C ASP A 135 10.00 18.04 -15.73
N GLY A 136 10.48 18.33 -14.51
CA GLY A 136 10.31 19.64 -13.86
C GLY A 136 8.92 19.92 -13.31
N GLN A 137 7.97 18.99 -13.42
CA GLN A 137 6.60 19.15 -12.94
C GLN A 137 6.31 18.22 -11.75
N SER A 138 5.48 18.70 -10.80
CA SER A 138 4.95 17.82 -9.74
C SER A 138 4.00 16.80 -10.34
N ILE A 139 4.22 15.53 -10.00
CA ILE A 139 3.36 14.42 -10.43
C ILE A 139 2.53 13.83 -9.28
N ILE A 140 2.55 14.46 -8.09
CA ILE A 140 1.64 14.07 -7.02
C ILE A 140 0.25 14.62 -7.32
N LYS A 141 -0.75 13.75 -7.18
CA LYS A 141 -2.15 14.15 -7.21
C LYS A 141 -2.58 14.52 -5.78
N GLU A 142 -2.59 15.83 -5.51
CA GLU A 142 -2.99 16.37 -4.21
C GLU A 142 -4.50 16.57 -4.14
N PRO A 143 -5.13 16.46 -2.94
CA PRO A 143 -6.53 16.80 -2.78
C PRO A 143 -6.79 18.29 -3.04
N SER A 144 -7.90 18.58 -3.69
CA SER A 144 -8.34 19.97 -3.88
C SER A 144 -8.78 20.58 -2.53
N PRO A 145 -8.79 21.92 -2.39
CA PRO A 145 -9.32 22.58 -1.19
C PRO A 145 -10.78 22.23 -0.89
N GLU A 146 -11.51 21.72 -1.87
CA GLU A 146 -12.92 21.33 -1.77
C GLU A 146 -13.12 19.89 -1.25
N ALA A 147 -12.05 19.10 -1.18
CA ALA A 147 -12.11 17.79 -0.55
C ALA A 147 -12.43 17.97 0.94
N ASN A 148 -13.60 17.51 1.38
CA ASN A 148 -14.13 17.83 2.72
C ASN A 148 -14.01 16.66 3.72
N ALA A 149 -13.63 15.46 3.26
CA ALA A 149 -13.56 14.29 4.12
C ALA A 149 -12.20 14.19 4.82
N ASN A 150 -12.23 13.93 6.12
CA ASN A 150 -11.03 13.57 6.86
C ASN A 150 -10.62 12.12 6.54
N PHE A 151 -9.32 11.83 6.61
CA PHE A 151 -8.81 10.48 6.41
C PHE A 151 -9.41 9.48 7.40
N VAL A 152 -9.46 8.21 7.00
CA VAL A 152 -9.86 7.10 7.88
C VAL A 152 -8.73 6.79 8.85
N THR A 153 -9.04 6.72 10.13
CA THR A 153 -8.07 6.47 11.21
C THR A 153 -7.81 4.97 11.42
N VAL A 154 -6.72 4.64 12.13
CA VAL A 154 -6.44 3.26 12.56
C VAL A 154 -7.60 2.71 13.39
N TYR A 155 -8.15 3.49 14.33
CA TYR A 155 -9.27 3.05 15.16
C TYR A 155 -10.53 2.77 14.36
N GLU A 156 -10.87 3.62 13.41
CA GLU A 156 -11.98 3.37 12.49
C GLU A 156 -11.76 2.11 11.64
N ALA A 157 -10.52 1.77 11.34
CA ALA A 157 -10.23 0.58 10.54
C ALA A 157 -10.29 -0.73 11.32
N ILE A 158 -9.77 -0.78 12.55
CA ILE A 158 -9.57 -2.04 13.28
C ILE A 158 -10.19 -2.09 14.69
N GLY A 159 -10.82 -1.00 15.16
CA GLY A 159 -11.32 -0.90 16.55
C GLY A 159 -12.51 -1.82 16.86
N ASP A 160 -13.15 -2.38 15.85
CA ASP A 160 -14.25 -3.34 15.97
C ASP A 160 -13.80 -4.82 15.93
N LEU A 161 -12.51 -5.08 15.71
CA LEU A 161 -11.96 -6.43 15.72
C LEU A 161 -11.77 -6.94 17.15
N PRO A 162 -11.93 -8.26 17.40
CA PRO A 162 -11.83 -8.81 18.75
C PRO A 162 -10.42 -8.64 19.34
N PRO A 163 -10.31 -8.42 20.66
CA PRO A 163 -9.02 -8.34 21.32
C PRO A 163 -8.31 -9.70 21.36
N LEU A 164 -6.98 -9.68 21.35
CA LEU A 164 -6.12 -10.86 21.42
C LEU A 164 -4.91 -10.60 22.29
N GLU A 165 -4.38 -11.68 22.90
CA GLU A 165 -3.07 -11.68 23.52
C GLU A 165 -1.95 -12.05 22.52
N SER A 166 -0.70 -11.67 22.82
CA SER A 166 0.45 -12.02 21.98
C SER A 166 0.63 -13.54 21.86
N GLY A 167 0.60 -14.04 20.65
CA GLY A 167 0.72 -15.47 20.34
C GLY A 167 -0.60 -16.24 20.50
N GLU A 168 -1.71 -15.53 20.72
CA GLU A 168 -3.01 -16.15 20.75
C GLU A 168 -3.41 -16.63 19.36
N GLN A 169 -3.65 -17.93 19.28
CA GLN A 169 -4.24 -18.60 18.14
C GLN A 169 -5.71 -18.80 18.44
N GLY A 170 -6.58 -18.44 17.57
CA GLY A 170 -7.99 -18.48 17.82
C GLY A 170 -8.76 -19.40 16.90
N ALA A 171 -10.08 -19.40 17.08
CA ALA A 171 -11.00 -20.03 16.14
C ALA A 171 -10.77 -19.48 14.74
N THR A 172 -10.98 -20.32 13.73
CA THR A 172 -10.86 -19.95 12.32
C THR A 172 -11.71 -18.71 11.98
N ILE A 173 -12.87 -18.57 12.64
CA ILE A 173 -13.78 -17.43 12.52
C ILE A 173 -14.05 -16.92 13.94
N LYS A 174 -13.87 -15.61 14.14
CA LYS A 174 -14.19 -14.92 15.40
C LYS A 174 -15.36 -13.97 15.18
N GLU A 175 -16.10 -13.68 16.24
CA GLU A 175 -17.11 -12.62 16.23
C GLU A 175 -16.44 -11.24 16.31
N TYR A 176 -17.09 -10.22 15.77
CA TYR A 176 -16.66 -8.85 15.95
C TYR A 176 -16.83 -8.42 17.41
N ARG A 177 -15.94 -7.55 17.89
CA ARG A 177 -15.98 -7.00 19.25
C ARG A 177 -17.29 -6.22 19.54
N CYS A 178 -17.79 -5.54 18.52
CA CYS A 178 -18.97 -4.67 18.59
C CYS A 178 -19.58 -4.47 17.22
N ASP A 179 -20.75 -3.82 17.16
CA ASP A 179 -21.33 -3.34 15.92
C ASP A 179 -20.41 -2.35 15.18
N ALA A 180 -20.54 -2.30 13.86
CA ALA A 180 -19.79 -1.36 13.05
C ALA A 180 -20.22 0.08 13.35
N PHE A 181 -19.31 0.90 13.87
CA PHE A 181 -19.61 2.28 14.31
C PHE A 181 -19.22 3.34 13.26
N CYS A 182 -18.61 2.96 12.14
CA CYS A 182 -18.29 3.87 11.04
C CYS A 182 -18.50 3.21 9.67
N ASP A 183 -18.55 4.03 8.59
CA ASP A 183 -18.78 3.54 7.23
C ASP A 183 -17.66 2.62 6.73
N TYR A 184 -16.43 2.87 7.14
CA TYR A 184 -15.30 2.02 6.78
C TYR A 184 -15.52 0.57 7.24
N GLN A 185 -15.92 0.37 8.49
CA GLN A 185 -16.20 -0.95 9.05
C GLN A 185 -17.44 -1.59 8.40
N ARG A 186 -18.50 -0.82 8.17
CA ARG A 186 -19.70 -1.32 7.48
C ARG A 186 -19.35 -1.87 6.10
N ARG A 187 -18.57 -1.13 5.31
CA ARG A 187 -18.09 -1.59 3.99
C ARG A 187 -17.18 -2.81 4.09
N SER A 188 -16.25 -2.82 5.03
CA SER A 188 -15.31 -3.93 5.21
C SER A 188 -16.01 -5.24 5.53
N ARG A 189 -17.12 -5.20 6.26
CA ARG A 189 -17.89 -6.38 6.69
C ARG A 189 -18.86 -6.92 5.63
N ILE A 190 -19.10 -6.21 4.53
CA ILE A 190 -20.03 -6.67 3.48
C ILE A 190 -19.62 -8.06 2.98
N GLY A 191 -20.56 -9.02 3.06
CA GLY A 191 -20.35 -10.40 2.63
C GLY A 191 -19.48 -11.24 3.56
N SER A 192 -19.10 -10.73 4.72
CA SER A 192 -18.33 -11.50 5.71
C SER A 192 -19.22 -12.21 6.70
N VAL A 193 -18.83 -13.43 7.06
CA VAL A 193 -19.49 -14.26 8.10
C VAL A 193 -18.87 -14.04 9.50
N GLY A 194 -17.82 -13.21 9.61
CA GLY A 194 -17.07 -12.95 10.81
C GLY A 194 -15.62 -12.57 10.52
N VAL A 195 -14.78 -12.55 11.54
CA VAL A 195 -13.37 -12.15 11.45
C VAL A 195 -12.49 -13.38 11.16
N LEU A 196 -11.86 -13.39 10.00
CA LEU A 196 -10.92 -14.42 9.52
C LEU A 196 -9.49 -13.89 9.50
N ASN A 197 -8.48 -14.77 9.53
CA ASN A 197 -7.06 -14.41 9.55
C ASN A 197 -6.67 -13.50 10.73
N HIS A 198 -7.31 -13.66 11.88
CA HIS A 198 -7.11 -12.83 13.06
C HIS A 198 -6.44 -13.64 14.17
N GLU A 199 -5.16 -13.93 13.97
CA GLU A 199 -4.26 -14.62 14.90
C GLU A 199 -3.09 -13.70 15.24
N ALA A 200 -2.76 -13.60 16.52
CA ALA A 200 -1.69 -12.72 16.96
C ALA A 200 -0.31 -13.39 16.84
N PRO A 201 0.64 -12.82 16.09
CA PRO A 201 2.01 -13.29 16.11
C PRO A 201 2.59 -13.27 17.52
N ARG A 202 3.35 -14.32 17.88
CA ARG A 202 3.99 -14.40 19.20
C ARG A 202 5.19 -13.48 19.27
N LEU A 203 5.16 -12.52 20.20
CA LEU A 203 6.33 -11.73 20.54
C LEU A 203 7.24 -12.47 21.53
N SER A 204 8.55 -12.24 21.40
CA SER A 204 9.50 -12.74 22.40
C SER A 204 9.31 -12.02 23.74
N PRO A 205 9.65 -12.63 24.90
CA PRO A 205 9.52 -12.00 26.22
C PRO A 205 10.20 -10.63 26.29
N ILE A 206 11.35 -10.46 25.66
CA ILE A 206 12.06 -9.20 25.64
C ILE A 206 11.30 -8.13 24.85
N ASN A 207 10.60 -8.47 23.77
CA ASN A 207 9.79 -7.53 23.00
C ASN A 207 8.51 -7.15 23.75
N LEU A 208 7.89 -8.06 24.49
CA LEU A 208 6.78 -7.76 25.38
C LEU A 208 7.22 -6.74 26.46
N LYS A 209 8.37 -6.98 27.10
CA LYS A 209 8.95 -6.06 28.08
C LYS A 209 9.25 -4.66 27.50
N ARG A 210 9.79 -4.60 26.27
CA ARG A 210 10.02 -3.34 25.57
C ARG A 210 8.72 -2.59 25.31
N LEU A 211 7.67 -3.31 24.93
CA LEU A 211 6.38 -2.75 24.56
C LEU A 211 5.66 -2.07 25.74
N GLU A 212 5.96 -2.42 27.00
CA GLU A 212 5.44 -1.77 28.21
C GLU A 212 5.85 -0.28 28.29
N TYR A 213 6.98 0.08 27.70
CA TYR A 213 7.49 1.46 27.69
C TYR A 213 6.98 2.29 26.52
N ILE A 214 6.44 1.65 25.47
CA ILE A 214 6.06 2.31 24.24
C ILE A 214 4.57 2.66 24.26
N LYS A 215 4.24 3.92 24.45
CA LYS A 215 2.87 4.43 24.40
C LYS A 215 2.37 4.52 22.96
N PRO A 216 1.04 4.65 22.71
CA PRO A 216 0.52 4.98 21.38
C PRO A 216 1.24 6.19 20.78
N GLY A 217 1.71 6.07 19.53
CA GLY A 217 2.54 7.07 18.85
C GLY A 217 4.04 7.01 19.19
N GLY A 218 4.43 6.27 20.24
CA GLY A 218 5.82 6.06 20.64
C GLY A 218 6.55 5.04 19.73
N ASN A 219 7.86 4.90 19.99
CA ASN A 219 8.73 4.04 19.19
C ASN A 219 9.96 3.58 20.02
N TRP A 220 10.98 3.02 19.35
CA TRP A 220 12.19 2.52 20.00
C TRP A 220 12.90 3.51 20.93
N THR A 221 12.70 4.82 20.75
CA THR A 221 13.35 5.86 21.59
C THR A 221 12.76 5.94 23.02
N ASP A 222 11.62 5.29 23.26
CA ASP A 222 10.96 5.20 24.56
C ASP A 222 11.48 3.99 25.36
N ILE A 223 12.23 3.10 24.73
CA ILE A 223 12.77 1.89 25.33
C ILE A 223 13.97 2.28 26.20
N PRO A 224 14.06 1.84 27.47
CA PRO A 224 15.26 2.03 28.29
C PRO A 224 16.53 1.45 27.66
N ASP A 225 17.68 2.08 27.90
CA ASP A 225 18.94 1.76 27.23
C ASP A 225 19.38 0.31 27.44
N ASP A 226 19.12 -0.26 28.63
CA ASP A 226 19.43 -1.66 28.99
C ASP A 226 18.56 -2.68 28.24
N LEU A 227 17.40 -2.25 27.74
CA LEU A 227 16.47 -3.07 26.94
C LEU A 227 16.59 -2.82 25.43
N LEU A 228 17.37 -1.82 25.01
CA LEU A 228 17.53 -1.51 23.59
C LEU A 228 18.10 -2.70 22.80
N PRO A 229 17.58 -2.94 21.57
CA PRO A 229 18.24 -3.86 20.65
C PRO A 229 19.66 -3.42 20.37
N LYS A 230 20.61 -4.36 20.30
CA LYS A 230 22.04 -4.07 20.07
C LYS A 230 22.28 -3.10 18.87
N GLY A 231 21.51 -3.26 17.79
CA GLY A 231 21.60 -2.41 16.60
C GLY A 231 21.05 -0.98 16.81
N MET A 232 20.32 -0.71 17.90
CA MET A 232 19.78 0.62 18.23
C MET A 232 20.59 1.37 19.29
N GLN A 233 21.46 0.70 20.03
CA GLN A 233 22.25 1.30 21.12
C GLN A 233 23.17 2.45 20.65
N LYS A 234 23.57 2.45 19.37
CA LYS A 234 24.42 3.51 18.77
C LYS A 234 23.66 4.39 17.76
N ALA A 235 22.36 4.15 17.56
CA ALA A 235 21.55 4.92 16.64
C ALA A 235 21.21 6.29 17.23
N ARG A 236 21.14 7.33 16.39
CA ARG A 236 20.66 8.64 16.80
C ARG A 236 19.14 8.56 17.04
N LYS A 237 18.62 9.26 18.05
CA LYS A 237 17.17 9.26 18.35
C LYS A 237 16.31 9.78 17.21
N SER A 238 16.88 10.53 16.26
CA SER A 238 16.24 10.95 15.01
C SER A 238 16.13 9.87 13.96
N ASP A 239 16.91 8.78 14.10
CA ASP A 239 17.00 7.74 13.08
C ASP A 239 15.95 6.66 13.31
N HIS A 240 15.44 6.08 12.22
CA HIS A 240 14.55 4.93 12.29
C HIS A 240 13.32 5.09 13.22
N THR A 241 12.77 6.29 13.34
CA THR A 241 11.69 6.65 14.28
C THR A 241 10.40 5.84 14.14
N LYS A 242 10.28 4.99 13.13
CA LYS A 242 9.15 4.05 12.97
C LYS A 242 9.40 2.66 13.55
N ARG A 243 10.66 2.30 13.85
CA ARG A 243 10.98 0.97 14.39
C ARG A 243 10.44 0.81 15.81
N TYR A 244 9.95 -0.38 16.12
CA TYR A 244 9.27 -0.69 17.38
C TYR A 244 8.12 0.31 17.68
N GLY A 245 7.51 0.86 16.64
CA GLY A 245 6.46 1.85 16.82
C GLY A 245 5.12 1.23 17.21
N ARG A 246 4.43 1.92 18.11
CA ARG A 246 3.03 1.67 18.44
C ARG A 246 2.17 2.70 17.71
N VAL A 247 1.23 2.25 16.90
CA VAL A 247 0.40 3.17 16.11
C VAL A 247 -0.49 4.04 16.99
N LEU A 248 -0.84 5.21 16.46
CA LEU A 248 -1.86 6.08 17.05
C LEU A 248 -3.26 5.62 16.60
N PRO A 249 -4.24 5.53 17.51
CA PRO A 249 -5.61 5.15 17.14
C PRO A 249 -6.28 6.16 16.21
N ASP A 250 -6.04 7.45 16.42
CA ASP A 250 -6.56 8.59 15.64
C ASP A 250 -5.67 9.00 14.47
N GLY A 251 -4.60 8.26 14.21
CA GLY A 251 -3.65 8.49 13.13
C GLY A 251 -3.80 7.53 11.96
N LEU A 252 -2.84 7.64 11.03
CA LEU A 252 -2.64 6.71 9.92
C LEU A 252 -1.61 5.64 10.30
N ALA A 253 -1.83 4.41 9.87
CA ALA A 253 -0.82 3.37 9.96
C ALA A 253 0.39 3.69 9.07
N SER A 254 1.57 3.19 9.45
CA SER A 254 2.71 3.13 8.53
C SER A 254 2.40 2.19 7.36
N THR A 255 3.13 2.35 6.25
CA THR A 255 3.02 1.42 5.11
C THR A 255 3.12 -0.03 5.57
N ILE A 256 2.08 -0.82 5.31
CA ILE A 256 2.07 -2.26 5.58
C ILE A 256 3.09 -2.93 4.65
N LEU A 257 4.03 -3.64 5.26
CA LEU A 257 5.10 -4.36 4.58
C LEU A 257 4.73 -5.85 4.43
N THR A 258 5.51 -6.58 3.66
CA THR A 258 5.39 -8.03 3.50
C THR A 258 5.66 -8.81 4.80
N LYS A 259 6.20 -8.13 5.81
CA LYS A 259 6.38 -8.64 7.17
C LYS A 259 6.00 -7.53 8.13
N CYS A 260 4.95 -7.72 8.92
CA CYS A 260 4.59 -6.78 10.00
C CYS A 260 5.44 -7.05 11.26
N ASP A 261 6.77 -7.07 11.08
CA ASP A 261 7.72 -7.23 12.17
C ASP A 261 8.04 -5.84 12.76
N PRO A 262 7.81 -5.64 14.06
CA PRO A 262 8.07 -4.36 14.74
C PRO A 262 9.48 -3.83 14.59
N HIS A 263 10.46 -4.71 14.33
CA HIS A 263 11.83 -4.30 14.05
C HIS A 263 11.95 -3.37 12.83
N TRP A 264 11.00 -3.43 11.87
CA TRP A 264 11.04 -2.67 10.63
C TRP A 264 10.05 -1.53 10.56
N GLY A 265 9.10 -1.42 11.49
CA GLY A 265 8.07 -0.39 11.43
C GLY A 265 7.22 -0.24 12.67
N ALA A 266 6.21 0.62 12.56
CA ALA A 266 5.21 0.83 13.60
C ALA A 266 4.08 -0.19 13.42
N PHE A 267 4.29 -1.39 13.92
CA PHE A 267 3.37 -2.52 13.79
C PHE A 267 2.83 -3.04 15.11
N PHE A 268 3.06 -2.33 16.22
CA PHE A 268 2.39 -2.62 17.49
C PHE A 268 0.99 -2.03 17.51
N HIS A 269 0.04 -2.84 17.99
CA HIS A 269 -1.34 -2.43 18.18
C HIS A 269 -1.45 -1.29 19.20
N TYR A 270 -2.31 -0.30 18.95
CA TYR A 270 -2.43 0.91 19.78
C TYR A 270 -2.82 0.64 21.24
N GLU A 271 -3.64 -0.39 21.51
CA GLU A 271 -4.17 -0.75 22.82
C GLU A 271 -3.53 -2.01 23.41
N GLN A 272 -3.28 -3.03 22.57
CA GLN A 272 -2.90 -4.38 23.01
C GLN A 272 -1.39 -4.59 22.89
N ASN A 273 -0.80 -5.36 23.83
CA ASN A 273 0.66 -5.61 23.86
C ASN A 273 1.06 -6.71 22.87
N ARG A 274 0.85 -6.48 21.58
CA ARG A 274 1.17 -7.37 20.46
C ARG A 274 1.38 -6.60 19.15
N SER A 275 1.90 -7.29 18.16
CA SER A 275 1.90 -6.78 16.79
C SER A 275 0.55 -7.02 16.09
N PHE A 276 0.37 -6.40 14.93
CA PHE A 276 -0.81 -6.60 14.10
C PHE A 276 -1.00 -8.06 13.71
N THR A 277 -2.27 -8.44 13.59
CA THR A 277 -2.69 -9.67 12.89
C THR A 277 -2.74 -9.44 11.38
N VAL A 278 -2.88 -10.52 10.60
CA VAL A 278 -3.09 -10.41 9.14
C VAL A 278 -4.37 -9.64 8.84
N ARG A 279 -5.48 -9.88 9.58
CA ARG A 279 -6.74 -9.16 9.39
C ARG A 279 -6.63 -7.66 9.67
N GLU A 280 -5.93 -7.29 10.73
CA GLU A 280 -5.67 -5.87 11.01
C GLU A 280 -4.84 -5.22 9.90
N ALA A 281 -3.76 -5.86 9.47
CA ALA A 281 -2.96 -5.40 8.34
C ALA A 281 -3.80 -5.30 7.05
N ALA A 282 -4.68 -6.27 6.80
CA ALA A 282 -5.58 -6.28 5.65
C ALA A 282 -6.61 -5.14 5.71
N ARG A 283 -7.19 -4.88 6.89
CA ARG A 283 -8.09 -3.73 7.09
C ARG A 283 -7.36 -2.41 6.88
N LEU A 284 -6.13 -2.26 7.39
CA LEU A 284 -5.29 -1.09 7.15
C LEU A 284 -4.88 -0.95 5.68
N GLN A 285 -4.92 -2.03 4.90
CA GLN A 285 -4.71 -2.07 3.46
C GLN A 285 -6.02 -1.94 2.66
N SER A 286 -7.15 -1.79 3.33
CA SER A 286 -8.51 -1.70 2.78
C SER A 286 -9.08 -2.98 2.14
N PHE A 287 -8.58 -4.16 2.50
CA PHE A 287 -9.22 -5.41 2.10
C PHE A 287 -10.56 -5.61 2.82
N PRO A 288 -11.59 -6.11 2.13
CA PRO A 288 -12.83 -6.51 2.77
C PRO A 288 -12.64 -7.79 3.60
N ASP A 289 -13.46 -8.00 4.64
CA ASP A 289 -13.29 -9.10 5.58
C ASP A 289 -13.59 -10.48 5.01
N HIS A 290 -14.43 -10.55 3.99
CA HIS A 290 -14.71 -11.79 3.27
C HIS A 290 -13.50 -12.29 2.45
N PHE A 291 -12.49 -11.44 2.21
CA PHE A 291 -11.27 -11.87 1.52
C PHE A 291 -10.40 -12.68 2.48
N VAL A 292 -10.12 -13.93 2.13
CA VAL A 292 -9.36 -14.88 2.93
C VAL A 292 -7.95 -15.03 2.39
N PHE A 293 -6.95 -14.83 3.27
CA PHE A 293 -5.54 -15.07 2.95
C PHE A 293 -5.18 -16.51 3.32
N THR A 294 -4.49 -17.20 2.44
CA THR A 294 -4.12 -18.62 2.58
C THR A 294 -2.61 -18.81 2.70
N GLY A 295 -2.20 -20.00 3.09
CA GLY A 295 -0.80 -20.31 3.36
C GLY A 295 -0.40 -20.05 4.82
N ASN A 296 0.90 -20.09 5.10
CA ASN A 296 1.41 -19.78 6.43
C ASN A 296 1.35 -18.28 6.73
N LEU A 297 1.54 -17.92 8.01
CA LEU A 297 1.40 -16.54 8.47
C LEU A 297 2.29 -15.54 7.69
N ALA A 298 3.52 -15.94 7.34
CA ALA A 298 4.43 -15.08 6.59
C ALA A 298 3.95 -14.86 5.14
N GLU A 299 3.39 -15.90 4.51
CA GLU A 299 2.79 -15.81 3.19
C GLU A 299 1.56 -14.92 3.17
N GLN A 300 0.71 -15.02 4.21
CA GLN A 300 -0.47 -14.17 4.36
C GLN A 300 -0.07 -12.68 4.50
N PHE A 301 0.92 -12.34 5.34
CA PHE A 301 1.44 -10.97 5.43
C PHE A 301 2.07 -10.51 4.12
N ALA A 302 2.75 -11.40 3.40
CA ALA A 302 3.33 -11.06 2.09
C ALA A 302 2.25 -10.73 1.05
N GLN A 303 1.14 -11.47 1.03
CA GLN A 303 -0.01 -11.17 0.18
C GLN A 303 -0.58 -9.77 0.48
N VAL A 304 -0.81 -9.46 1.77
CA VAL A 304 -1.29 -8.13 2.17
C VAL A 304 -0.31 -7.03 1.78
N GLY A 305 0.97 -7.17 2.12
CA GLY A 305 1.97 -6.11 1.93
C GLY A 305 2.30 -5.81 0.47
N ASN A 306 2.25 -6.83 -0.40
CA ASN A 306 2.50 -6.69 -1.84
C ASN A 306 1.32 -6.09 -2.60
N ALA A 307 0.12 -6.14 -2.03
CA ALA A 307 -1.07 -5.70 -2.73
C ALA A 307 -1.12 -4.18 -2.96
N VAL A 308 -1.77 -3.79 -4.03
CA VAL A 308 -2.34 -2.45 -4.18
C VAL A 308 -3.55 -2.35 -3.27
N PRO A 309 -3.71 -1.29 -2.45
CA PRO A 309 -4.88 -1.16 -1.62
C PRO A 309 -6.18 -1.20 -2.45
N PRO A 310 -7.15 -2.08 -2.11
CA PRO A 310 -8.38 -2.22 -2.91
C PRO A 310 -9.14 -0.92 -3.16
N LEU A 311 -9.23 -0.01 -2.16
CA LEU A 311 -9.89 1.29 -2.37
C LEU A 311 -9.13 2.19 -3.35
N LEU A 312 -7.80 2.19 -3.33
CA LEU A 312 -6.99 2.91 -4.31
C LEU A 312 -7.16 2.30 -5.71
N ALA A 313 -7.11 0.97 -5.81
CA ALA A 313 -7.31 0.27 -7.08
C ALA A 313 -8.72 0.51 -7.64
N GLN A 314 -9.74 0.53 -6.78
CA GLN A 314 -11.12 0.86 -7.16
C GLN A 314 -11.22 2.29 -7.72
N ALA A 315 -10.62 3.27 -7.06
CA ALA A 315 -10.64 4.66 -7.51
C ALA A 315 -10.01 4.79 -8.91
N VAL A 316 -8.81 4.21 -9.10
CA VAL A 316 -8.11 4.22 -10.40
C VAL A 316 -8.91 3.47 -11.46
N GLY A 317 -9.46 2.30 -11.15
CA GLY A 317 -10.23 1.49 -12.08
C GLY A 317 -11.52 2.18 -12.54
N LEU A 318 -12.26 2.84 -11.62
CA LEU A 318 -13.47 3.59 -11.97
C LEU A 318 -13.16 4.81 -12.85
N SER A 319 -12.08 5.54 -12.55
CA SER A 319 -11.65 6.67 -13.38
C SER A 319 -11.26 6.21 -14.79
N LEU A 320 -10.47 5.13 -14.90
CA LEU A 320 -10.07 4.58 -16.20
C LEU A 320 -11.26 4.04 -16.99
N ARG A 321 -12.21 3.37 -16.32
CA ARG A 321 -13.44 2.91 -16.96
C ARG A 321 -14.23 4.07 -17.57
N SER A 322 -14.40 5.18 -16.84
CA SER A 322 -15.06 6.37 -17.37
C SER A 322 -14.37 6.92 -18.61
N VAL A 323 -13.02 6.89 -18.66
CA VAL A 323 -12.26 7.29 -19.85
C VAL A 323 -12.55 6.37 -21.05
N LEU A 324 -12.68 5.05 -20.83
CA LEU A 324 -12.96 4.09 -21.90
C LEU A 324 -14.43 4.14 -22.39
N GLU A 325 -15.39 4.44 -21.50
CA GLU A 325 -16.81 4.55 -21.82
C GLU A 325 -17.15 5.86 -22.57
N THR A 326 -16.30 6.89 -22.52
CA THR A 326 -16.47 8.13 -23.31
C THR A 326 -16.04 7.99 -24.77
N GLU A 327 -15.67 6.79 -25.23
CA GLU A 327 -15.30 6.48 -26.61
C GLU A 327 -16.49 6.06 -27.51
N ASP A 328 -17.61 5.64 -26.89
CA ASP A 328 -18.85 5.21 -27.57
C ASP A 328 -19.83 6.39 -27.71
#